data_e863bdecdc8e2197f02cf9633d7402f1
#
_entry.id   e863bdecdc8e2197f02cf9633d7402f1
#
_cell.length_a   1.000
_cell.length_b   1.000
_cell.length_c   1.000
_cell.angle_alpha   90.00
_cell.angle_beta   90.00
_cell.angle_gamma   90.00
#
_symmetry.space_group_name_H-M   'P 1'
#
loop_
_entity.id
_entity.type
_entity.pdbx_description
1 polymer ?
#
loop_
_entity_poly.entity_id
_entity_poly.type
_entity_poly.pdbx_seq_one_letter_code
_entity_poly.pdbx_strand_id
1 'polypeptide(L)'
;MDIYYKKDNCTLALGDTFEVIEKIKSESIDMIFADPPYFLSNDGFSNSGGKVVSVNKGDWDKISSFEEKHNFNREWIRKAKRVLKPNGTIWISGTLHNIYSVGMALEQEGFKILNNITWQKTNPAPNLSCRYFTHSTETILWARKADKYARHYYNYDLMKEINNGKQMKDVWTGPLTKISEKWAGKHPTQKPEYLLERIILASTEKGGYVLDPFVGSGTTGVVAKRLGRKFVGIDFKEEYLDIAKRRLEVVINNEKETK
;
A
#
# COMPACT_ATOMS: atom_id res chain seq x y z
N MET A 1 -12.84 -14.58 10.04
CA MET A 1 -12.27 -14.09 8.78
C MET A 1 -13.20 -14.58 7.69
N ASP A 2 -13.90 -13.67 7.07
CA ASP A 2 -14.72 -13.99 5.90
C ASP A 2 -13.80 -14.00 4.68
N ILE A 3 -13.55 -15.21 4.14
CA ILE A 3 -12.68 -15.40 2.99
C ILE A 3 -13.53 -15.18 1.73
N TYR A 4 -13.36 -14.01 1.13
CA TYR A 4 -14.02 -13.61 -0.10
C TYR A 4 -13.49 -14.39 -1.33
N TYR A 5 -12.16 -14.58 -1.37
CA TYR A 5 -11.50 -15.30 -2.45
C TYR A 5 -10.23 -15.99 -1.96
N LYS A 6 -9.97 -17.23 -2.44
CA LYS A 6 -8.73 -17.93 -2.14
C LYS A 6 -8.34 -18.84 -3.31
N LYS A 7 -7.18 -18.58 -3.91
CA LYS A 7 -6.61 -19.41 -4.99
C LYS A 7 -5.10 -19.18 -5.08
N ASP A 8 -4.34 -20.26 -5.32
CA ASP A 8 -2.90 -20.24 -5.62
C ASP A 8 -2.05 -19.32 -4.69
N ASN A 9 -2.22 -19.47 -3.38
CA ASN A 9 -1.55 -18.67 -2.33
C ASN A 9 -1.94 -17.19 -2.30
N CYS A 10 -3.02 -16.80 -2.95
CA CYS A 10 -3.65 -15.48 -2.84
C CYS A 10 -4.96 -15.60 -2.07
N THR A 11 -5.13 -14.77 -1.06
CA THR A 11 -6.35 -14.71 -0.24
C THR A 11 -6.84 -13.26 -0.19
N LEU A 12 -8.14 -13.05 -0.46
CA LEU A 12 -8.82 -11.80 -0.19
C LEU A 12 -9.84 -12.04 0.92
N ALA A 13 -9.88 -11.17 1.91
CA ALA A 13 -10.80 -11.23 3.04
C ALA A 13 -11.71 -10.00 3.04
N LEU A 14 -13.01 -10.23 3.18
CA LEU A 14 -14.01 -9.18 3.37
C LEU A 14 -14.16 -8.90 4.87
N GLY A 15 -14.08 -7.64 5.24
CA GLY A 15 -14.33 -7.19 6.60
C GLY A 15 -13.47 -6.01 7.04
N ASP A 16 -13.73 -5.55 8.24
CA ASP A 16 -12.94 -4.51 8.88
C ASP A 16 -11.50 -4.97 9.11
N THR A 17 -10.55 -4.12 8.72
CA THR A 17 -9.12 -4.41 8.85
C THR A 17 -8.72 -4.72 10.28
N PHE A 18 -9.27 -4.01 11.26
CA PHE A 18 -8.94 -4.22 12.67
C PHE A 18 -9.37 -5.59 13.18
N GLU A 19 -10.50 -6.10 12.69
CA GLU A 19 -11.02 -7.42 13.08
C GLU A 19 -10.34 -8.55 12.30
N VAL A 20 -10.13 -8.36 11.00
CA VAL A 20 -9.57 -9.40 10.15
C VAL A 20 -8.09 -9.64 10.45
N ILE A 21 -7.31 -8.59 10.69
CA ILE A 21 -5.89 -8.72 11.01
C ILE A 21 -5.66 -9.49 12.32
N GLU A 22 -6.59 -9.44 13.29
CA GLU A 22 -6.49 -10.23 14.54
C GLU A 22 -6.57 -11.74 14.30
N LYS A 23 -7.20 -12.16 13.19
CA LYS A 23 -7.32 -13.57 12.80
C LYS A 23 -6.10 -14.08 12.04
N ILE A 24 -5.15 -13.21 11.70
CA ILE A 24 -3.87 -13.57 11.08
C ILE A 24 -2.89 -13.99 12.18
N LYS A 25 -2.18 -15.11 11.95
CA LYS A 25 -1.18 -15.63 12.89
C LYS A 25 -0.09 -14.59 13.13
N SER A 26 0.31 -14.43 14.41
CA SER A 26 1.45 -13.59 14.77
C SER A 26 2.71 -14.04 14.06
N GLU A 27 3.56 -13.06 13.70
CA GLU A 27 4.90 -13.30 13.11
C GLU A 27 4.89 -14.20 11.87
N SER A 28 3.86 -14.05 11.01
CA SER A 28 3.69 -14.85 9.80
C SER A 28 3.93 -14.08 8.50
N ILE A 29 3.93 -12.76 8.54
CA ILE A 29 4.03 -11.87 7.37
C ILE A 29 5.46 -11.35 7.20
N ASP A 30 6.00 -11.47 6.00
CA ASP A 30 7.35 -10.97 5.68
C ASP A 30 7.34 -9.47 5.37
N MET A 31 6.30 -8.99 4.69
CA MET A 31 6.17 -7.61 4.31
C MET A 31 4.71 -7.16 4.32
N ILE A 32 4.48 -5.96 4.80
CA ILE A 32 3.19 -5.25 4.71
C ILE A 32 3.37 -4.06 3.79
N PHE A 33 2.48 -3.92 2.80
CA PHE A 33 2.25 -2.65 2.11
C PHE A 33 0.88 -2.14 2.51
N ALA A 34 0.77 -0.87 2.85
CA ALA A 34 -0.49 -0.24 3.24
C ALA A 34 -0.66 1.11 2.55
N ASP A 35 -1.84 1.33 2.00
CA ASP A 35 -2.32 2.63 1.50
C ASP A 35 -3.58 3.03 2.28
N PRO A 36 -3.43 3.42 3.57
CA PRO A 36 -4.56 3.64 4.46
C PRO A 36 -5.40 4.85 4.02
N PRO A 37 -6.62 5.02 4.54
CA PRO A 37 -7.44 6.19 4.29
C PRO A 37 -6.69 7.50 4.57
N TYR A 38 -6.90 8.50 3.69
CA TYR A 38 -6.24 9.81 3.84
C TYR A 38 -7.09 10.84 4.58
N PHE A 39 -8.35 10.48 4.90
CA PHE A 39 -9.31 11.34 5.60
C PHE A 39 -9.52 12.69 4.92
N LEU A 40 -9.76 12.67 3.61
CA LEU A 40 -9.94 13.85 2.77
C LEU A 40 -11.40 14.29 2.64
N SER A 41 -12.34 13.55 3.20
CA SER A 41 -13.80 13.76 3.02
C SER A 41 -14.40 14.86 3.90
N ASN A 42 -13.58 15.69 4.54
CA ASN A 42 -14.03 16.85 5.29
C ASN A 42 -14.13 18.06 4.35
N ASP A 43 -15.25 18.17 3.58
CA ASP A 43 -15.56 19.30 2.69
C ASP A 43 -14.48 19.70 1.67
N GLY A 44 -13.56 18.77 1.33
CA GLY A 44 -12.53 18.99 0.34
C GLY A 44 -13.06 18.90 -1.10
N PHE A 45 -12.45 19.68 -2.00
CA PHE A 45 -12.68 19.60 -3.43
C PHE A 45 -11.51 18.91 -4.11
N SER A 46 -11.80 18.02 -5.07
CA SER A 46 -10.80 17.37 -5.92
C SER A 46 -11.04 17.74 -7.38
N ASN A 47 -10.05 17.46 -8.21
CA ASN A 47 -10.14 17.64 -9.66
C ASN A 47 -10.37 16.30 -10.35
N SER A 48 -11.42 16.20 -11.15
CA SER A 48 -11.64 15.09 -12.08
C SER A 48 -11.88 15.62 -13.48
N GLY A 49 -10.92 15.38 -14.37
CA GLY A 49 -11.01 15.80 -15.78
C GLY A 49 -11.10 17.31 -15.97
N GLY A 50 -10.45 18.14 -15.13
CA GLY A 50 -10.49 19.60 -15.18
C GLY A 50 -11.69 20.26 -14.52
N LYS A 51 -12.58 19.48 -13.86
CA LYS A 51 -13.75 19.99 -13.11
C LYS A 51 -13.53 19.83 -11.61
N VAL A 52 -13.92 20.84 -10.84
CA VAL A 52 -13.99 20.78 -9.37
C VAL A 52 -15.11 19.81 -9.00
N VAL A 53 -14.78 18.73 -8.29
CA VAL A 53 -15.77 17.79 -7.74
C VAL A 53 -15.59 17.69 -6.24
N SER A 54 -16.70 17.60 -5.50
CA SER A 54 -16.66 17.35 -4.07
C SER A 54 -15.99 16.01 -3.80
N VAL A 55 -15.04 15.98 -2.84
CA VAL A 55 -14.38 14.74 -2.40
C VAL A 55 -15.24 14.14 -1.31
N ASN A 56 -16.26 13.39 -1.70
CA ASN A 56 -16.94 12.50 -0.77
C ASN A 56 -16.59 11.06 -1.11
N LYS A 57 -15.58 10.51 -0.41
CA LYS A 57 -15.10 9.14 -0.62
C LYS A 57 -15.89 8.11 0.20
N GLY A 58 -16.89 8.56 0.97
CA GLY A 58 -17.70 7.74 1.85
C GLY A 58 -17.47 8.05 3.35
N ASP A 59 -18.36 7.52 4.19
CA ASP A 59 -18.36 7.83 5.63
C ASP A 59 -17.09 7.34 6.37
N TRP A 60 -16.39 6.36 5.82
CA TRP A 60 -15.12 5.83 6.32
C TRP A 60 -13.94 6.82 6.24
N ASP A 61 -14.03 7.85 5.41
CA ASP A 61 -13.01 8.88 5.22
C ASP A 61 -13.33 10.16 6.03
N LYS A 62 -14.39 10.13 6.83
CA LYS A 62 -14.80 11.22 7.73
C LYS A 62 -14.20 10.99 9.11
N ILE A 63 -13.19 11.76 9.44
CA ILE A 63 -12.64 11.83 10.81
C ILE A 63 -12.73 13.29 11.25
N SER A 64 -13.26 13.50 12.46
CA SER A 64 -13.60 14.83 12.96
C SER A 64 -12.37 15.56 13.55
N SER A 65 -11.34 14.83 13.98
CA SER A 65 -10.18 15.43 14.64
C SER A 65 -8.84 14.79 14.24
N PHE A 66 -7.75 15.53 14.45
CA PHE A 66 -6.40 14.98 14.30
C PHE A 66 -6.15 13.81 15.25
N GLU A 67 -6.68 13.87 16.47
CA GLU A 67 -6.51 12.84 17.47
C GLU A 67 -7.15 11.50 17.05
N GLU A 68 -8.37 11.54 16.54
CA GLU A 68 -9.04 10.33 16.01
C GLU A 68 -8.26 9.71 14.85
N LYS A 69 -7.78 10.53 13.91
CA LYS A 69 -6.92 10.07 12.81
C LYS A 69 -5.64 9.43 13.32
N HIS A 70 -5.01 10.05 14.33
CA HIS A 70 -3.78 9.52 14.90
C HIS A 70 -4.01 8.20 15.63
N ASN A 71 -5.09 8.10 16.41
CA ASN A 71 -5.47 6.88 17.10
C ASN A 71 -5.79 5.75 16.12
N PHE A 72 -6.50 6.03 15.03
CA PHE A 72 -6.70 5.07 13.94
C PHE A 72 -5.37 4.55 13.41
N ASN A 73 -4.43 5.44 13.07
CA ASN A 73 -3.12 5.04 12.55
C ASN A 73 -2.32 4.22 13.56
N ARG A 74 -2.30 4.59 14.82
CA ARG A 74 -1.63 3.83 15.88
C ARG A 74 -2.21 2.43 16.04
N GLU A 75 -3.52 2.32 16.04
CA GLU A 75 -4.19 1.05 16.29
C GLU A 75 -3.90 0.01 15.20
N TRP A 76 -4.10 0.36 13.92
CA TRP A 76 -3.83 -0.59 12.86
C TRP A 76 -2.33 -0.91 12.72
N ILE A 77 -1.42 0.07 12.95
CA ILE A 77 0.03 -0.15 12.94
C ILE A 77 0.45 -1.11 14.06
N ARG A 78 -0.12 -0.99 15.25
CA ARG A 78 0.12 -1.92 16.37
C ARG A 78 -0.31 -3.34 16.02
N LYS A 79 -1.50 -3.51 15.42
CA LYS A 79 -1.98 -4.82 14.95
C LYS A 79 -1.10 -5.39 13.83
N ALA A 80 -0.68 -4.54 12.89
CA ALA A 80 0.26 -4.89 11.83
C ALA A 80 1.61 -5.38 12.40
N LYS A 81 2.13 -4.71 13.45
CA LYS A 81 3.35 -5.13 14.13
C LYS A 81 3.28 -6.55 14.68
N ARG A 82 2.13 -6.96 15.21
CA ARG A 82 1.91 -8.31 15.76
C ARG A 82 2.07 -9.39 14.68
N VAL A 83 1.49 -9.19 13.51
CA VAL A 83 1.51 -10.19 12.42
C VAL A 83 2.81 -10.18 11.63
N LEU A 84 3.57 -9.09 11.68
CA LEU A 84 4.85 -8.95 10.99
C LEU A 84 5.91 -9.82 11.69
N LYS A 85 6.69 -10.59 10.93
CA LYS A 85 7.83 -11.36 11.44
C LYS A 85 8.87 -10.43 12.11
N PRO A 86 9.75 -10.94 12.99
CA PRO A 86 10.81 -10.12 13.60
C PRO A 86 11.66 -9.36 12.58
N ASN A 87 11.99 -9.99 11.47
CA ASN A 87 12.77 -9.41 10.36
C ASN A 87 11.90 -8.81 9.23
N GLY A 88 10.59 -8.80 9.39
CA GLY A 88 9.66 -8.26 8.41
C GLY A 88 9.70 -6.73 8.35
N THR A 89 9.23 -6.18 7.23
CA THR A 89 9.17 -4.73 7.00
C THR A 89 7.76 -4.27 6.63
N ILE A 90 7.49 -2.99 6.89
CA ILE A 90 6.24 -2.34 6.54
C ILE A 90 6.51 -1.12 5.66
N TRP A 91 5.70 -0.96 4.63
CA TRP A 91 5.69 0.16 3.71
C TRP A 91 4.33 0.83 3.77
N ILE A 92 4.29 2.12 4.04
CA ILE A 92 3.03 2.86 4.19
C ILE A 92 3.06 4.07 3.28
N SER A 93 2.13 4.10 2.31
CA SER A 93 1.93 5.24 1.41
C SER A 93 1.04 6.29 2.08
N GLY A 94 1.30 7.55 1.77
CA GLY A 94 0.47 8.65 2.25
C GLY A 94 0.77 9.98 1.58
N THR A 95 -0.18 10.89 1.72
CA THR A 95 -0.05 12.30 1.35
C THR A 95 0.21 13.15 2.60
N LEU A 96 0.44 14.43 2.42
CA LEU A 96 0.61 15.39 3.52
C LEU A 96 -0.52 15.35 4.57
N HIS A 97 -1.72 14.90 4.18
CA HIS A 97 -2.87 14.85 5.07
C HIS A 97 -2.81 13.75 6.12
N ASN A 98 -2.00 12.70 5.87
CA ASN A 98 -1.93 11.51 6.74
C ASN A 98 -0.49 11.13 7.15
N ILE A 99 0.51 11.35 6.30
CA ILE A 99 1.83 10.76 6.46
C ILE A 99 2.56 11.19 7.75
N TYR A 100 2.34 12.39 8.25
CA TYR A 100 2.96 12.86 9.49
C TYR A 100 2.43 12.10 10.70
N SER A 101 1.11 11.85 10.73
CA SER A 101 0.49 11.02 11.74
C SER A 101 0.97 9.56 11.66
N VAL A 102 1.12 9.01 10.46
CA VAL A 102 1.66 7.66 10.23
C VAL A 102 3.10 7.55 10.72
N GLY A 103 3.96 8.53 10.41
CA GLY A 103 5.35 8.55 10.86
C GLY A 103 5.47 8.56 12.38
N MET A 104 4.70 9.43 13.05
CA MET A 104 4.64 9.48 14.51
C MET A 104 4.11 8.17 15.11
N ALA A 105 3.05 7.60 14.53
CA ALA A 105 2.48 6.34 14.97
C ALA A 105 3.47 5.16 14.84
N LEU A 106 4.25 5.10 13.76
CA LEU A 106 5.30 4.10 13.58
C LEU A 106 6.33 4.14 14.72
N GLU A 107 6.84 5.32 15.07
CA GLU A 107 7.81 5.46 16.16
C GLU A 107 7.19 5.11 17.51
N GLN A 108 5.98 5.57 17.82
CA GLN A 108 5.27 5.28 19.06
C GLN A 108 4.97 3.79 19.22
N GLU A 109 4.64 3.09 18.13
CA GLU A 109 4.40 1.65 18.16
C GLU A 109 5.70 0.82 18.03
N GLY A 110 6.87 1.46 18.16
CA GLY A 110 8.18 0.80 18.23
C GLY A 110 8.64 0.23 16.89
N PHE A 111 8.45 0.98 15.82
CA PHE A 111 9.14 0.77 14.55
C PHE A 111 10.34 1.72 14.42
N LYS A 112 11.32 1.30 13.63
CA LYS A 112 12.40 2.15 13.14
C LYS A 112 12.15 2.45 11.68
N ILE A 113 11.96 3.72 11.34
CA ILE A 113 11.87 4.19 9.95
C ILE A 113 13.25 4.03 9.31
N LEU A 114 13.31 3.36 8.16
CA LEU A 114 14.50 3.11 7.37
C LEU A 114 14.69 4.16 6.29
N ASN A 115 13.60 4.46 5.55
CA ASN A 115 13.59 5.48 4.51
C ASN A 115 12.25 6.22 4.48
N ASN A 116 12.34 7.48 4.09
CA ASN A 116 11.25 8.30 3.61
C ASN A 116 11.38 8.42 2.09
N ILE A 117 10.65 7.56 1.36
CA ILE A 117 10.67 7.58 -0.10
C ILE A 117 9.75 8.69 -0.62
N THR A 118 10.27 9.53 -1.48
CA THR A 118 9.48 10.52 -2.22
C THR A 118 9.13 9.97 -3.60
N TRP A 119 7.87 9.59 -3.81
CA TRP A 119 7.37 9.28 -5.14
C TRP A 119 7.00 10.56 -5.87
N GLN A 120 7.82 10.98 -6.82
CA GLN A 120 7.61 12.14 -7.68
C GLN A 120 6.81 11.77 -8.92
N LYS A 121 5.60 12.31 -9.03
CA LYS A 121 4.69 12.08 -10.16
C LYS A 121 5.11 12.92 -11.35
N THR A 122 5.23 12.28 -12.53
CA THR A 122 5.56 12.99 -13.78
C THR A 122 4.36 13.71 -14.39
N ASN A 123 3.14 13.32 -14.00
CA ASN A 123 1.87 13.85 -14.51
C ASN A 123 0.87 14.13 -13.36
N PRO A 124 1.24 14.99 -12.38
CA PRO A 124 0.34 15.31 -11.27
C PRO A 124 -0.88 16.08 -11.76
N ALA A 125 -1.99 15.98 -11.03
CA ALA A 125 -3.15 16.82 -11.27
C ALA A 125 -2.81 18.29 -11.00
N PRO A 126 -3.27 19.24 -11.86
CA PRO A 126 -3.00 20.66 -11.66
C PRO A 126 -3.67 21.20 -10.38
N ASN A 127 -3.04 22.19 -9.77
CA ASN A 127 -3.65 22.92 -8.66
C ASN A 127 -4.59 24.02 -9.21
N LEU A 128 -5.89 23.77 -9.12
CA LEU A 128 -6.91 24.70 -9.62
C LEU A 128 -7.07 25.95 -8.74
N SER A 129 -6.68 25.90 -7.46
CA SER A 129 -6.81 27.05 -6.56
C SER A 129 -5.77 28.14 -6.84
N CYS A 130 -4.62 27.79 -7.45
CA CYS A 130 -3.49 28.67 -7.72
C CYS A 130 -2.94 29.40 -6.47
N ARG A 131 -3.16 28.83 -5.26
CA ARG A 131 -2.77 29.45 -3.98
C ARG A 131 -1.62 28.74 -3.27
N TYR A 132 -1.16 27.60 -3.78
CA TYR A 132 -0.03 26.82 -3.28
C TYR A 132 0.58 26.00 -4.42
N PHE A 133 1.72 25.39 -4.16
CA PHE A 133 2.39 24.56 -5.17
C PHE A 133 1.57 23.31 -5.52
N THR A 134 1.66 22.85 -6.78
CA THR A 134 1.04 21.62 -7.22
C THR A 134 1.59 20.42 -6.44
N HIS A 135 0.71 19.59 -5.88
CA HIS A 135 1.10 18.38 -5.17
C HIS A 135 1.58 17.30 -6.13
N SER A 136 2.86 17.33 -6.43
CA SER A 136 3.51 16.43 -7.38
C SER A 136 4.13 15.20 -6.72
N THR A 137 4.04 15.06 -5.41
CA THR A 137 4.67 13.97 -4.68
C THR A 137 3.70 13.23 -3.76
N GLU A 138 3.99 11.96 -3.50
CA GLU A 138 3.49 11.20 -2.36
C GLU A 138 4.68 10.65 -1.58
N THR A 139 4.49 10.40 -0.30
CA THR A 139 5.50 9.85 0.60
C THR A 139 5.20 8.37 0.87
N ILE A 140 6.25 7.54 0.87
CA ILE A 140 6.15 6.15 1.29
C ILE A 140 7.17 5.92 2.39
N LEU A 141 6.71 5.66 3.60
CA LEU A 141 7.57 5.34 4.74
C LEU A 141 7.90 3.85 4.72
N TRP A 142 9.19 3.51 4.72
CA TRP A 142 9.68 2.15 4.90
C TRP A 142 10.21 1.98 6.31
N ALA A 143 9.70 1.00 7.04
CA ALA A 143 10.06 0.77 8.43
C ALA A 143 10.19 -0.70 8.78
N ARG A 144 10.89 -1.00 9.87
CA ARG A 144 11.02 -2.33 10.49
C ARG A 144 10.74 -2.26 11.99
N LYS A 145 10.52 -3.39 12.65
CA LYS A 145 10.49 -3.42 14.13
C LYS A 145 11.78 -2.83 14.69
N ALA A 146 11.68 -2.02 15.75
CA ALA A 146 12.83 -1.35 16.38
C ALA A 146 13.66 -2.27 17.28
N ASP A 147 13.74 -3.55 16.93
CA ASP A 147 14.62 -4.51 17.59
C ASP A 147 16.06 -4.34 17.09
N LYS A 148 17.03 -4.21 17.99
CA LYS A 148 18.45 -4.06 17.66
C LYS A 148 19.03 -5.28 16.93
N TYR A 149 18.44 -6.46 17.09
CA TYR A 149 18.86 -7.69 16.43
C TYR A 149 18.13 -7.96 15.12
N ALA A 150 17.07 -7.20 14.78
CA ALA A 150 16.33 -7.39 13.56
C ALA A 150 17.20 -7.17 12.31
N ARG A 151 17.28 -8.19 11.46
CA ARG A 151 17.98 -8.17 10.18
C ARG A 151 16.96 -8.24 9.06
N HIS A 152 16.38 -7.10 8.69
CA HIS A 152 15.41 -7.08 7.59
C HIS A 152 16.06 -7.43 6.27
N TYR A 153 15.27 -8.09 5.39
CA TYR A 153 15.72 -8.37 4.04
C TYR A 153 15.74 -7.08 3.21
N TYR A 154 16.82 -6.86 2.48
CA TYR A 154 16.95 -5.84 1.45
C TYR A 154 17.76 -6.40 0.29
N ASN A 155 17.13 -6.45 -0.89
CA ASN A 155 17.79 -6.97 -2.10
C ASN A 155 18.64 -5.88 -2.76
N TYR A 156 19.78 -5.57 -2.09
CA TYR A 156 20.67 -4.49 -2.50
C TYR A 156 21.20 -4.65 -3.92
N ASP A 157 21.63 -5.86 -4.28
CA ASP A 157 22.25 -6.12 -5.58
C ASP A 157 21.24 -5.94 -6.72
N LEU A 158 20.03 -6.50 -6.58
CA LEU A 158 18.95 -6.31 -7.55
C LEU A 158 18.55 -4.82 -7.66
N MET A 159 18.43 -4.10 -6.54
CA MET A 159 18.09 -2.67 -6.58
C MET A 159 19.18 -1.86 -7.27
N LYS A 160 20.45 -2.23 -7.12
CA LYS A 160 21.57 -1.63 -7.82
C LYS A 160 21.56 -1.96 -9.32
N GLU A 161 21.26 -3.21 -9.68
CA GLU A 161 21.13 -3.66 -11.06
C GLU A 161 20.03 -2.88 -11.79
N ILE A 162 18.82 -2.82 -11.23
CA ILE A 162 17.67 -2.09 -11.78
C ILE A 162 18.00 -0.58 -11.94
N ASN A 163 18.89 -0.05 -11.11
CA ASN A 163 19.33 1.34 -11.15
C ASN A 163 20.65 1.53 -11.93
N ASN A 164 20.87 0.77 -12.97
CA ASN A 164 22.04 0.88 -13.86
C ASN A 164 23.39 0.76 -13.13
N GLY A 165 23.51 -0.16 -12.19
CA GLY A 165 24.71 -0.43 -11.42
C GLY A 165 25.00 0.58 -10.29
N LYS A 166 24.10 1.56 -10.04
CA LYS A 166 24.26 2.57 -8.99
C LYS A 166 23.30 2.31 -7.84
N GLN A 167 23.66 2.72 -6.62
CA GLN A 167 22.75 2.67 -5.47
C GLN A 167 21.44 3.40 -5.77
N MET A 168 20.32 2.74 -5.49
CA MET A 168 19.00 3.35 -5.65
C MET A 168 18.78 4.39 -4.55
N LYS A 169 18.30 5.56 -4.95
CA LYS A 169 17.99 6.65 -4.04
C LYS A 169 16.54 6.61 -3.60
N ASP A 170 16.19 7.46 -2.66
CA ASP A 170 14.87 7.58 -2.04
C ASP A 170 13.90 8.54 -2.77
N VAL A 171 14.30 9.10 -3.90
CA VAL A 171 13.41 9.83 -4.82
C VAL A 171 13.12 8.96 -6.03
N TRP A 172 11.84 8.57 -6.19
CA TRP A 172 11.37 7.69 -7.26
C TRP A 172 10.44 8.47 -8.20
N THR A 173 10.88 8.69 -9.42
CA THR A 173 10.10 9.41 -10.42
C THR A 173 9.33 8.44 -11.32
N GLY A 174 8.05 8.73 -11.54
CA GLY A 174 7.22 7.91 -12.42
C GLY A 174 5.79 8.43 -12.54
N PRO A 175 5.03 7.93 -13.55
CA PRO A 175 3.67 8.38 -13.80
C PRO A 175 2.68 7.84 -12.79
N LEU A 176 1.51 8.47 -12.74
CA LEU A 176 0.31 7.90 -12.12
C LEU A 176 -0.09 6.60 -12.81
N THR A 177 -0.96 5.83 -12.18
CA THR A 177 -1.49 4.55 -12.71
C THR A 177 -2.04 4.72 -14.12
N LYS A 178 -1.53 3.91 -15.04
CA LYS A 178 -1.94 3.91 -16.44
C LYS A 178 -3.39 3.44 -16.61
N ILE A 179 -4.07 3.93 -17.64
CA ILE A 179 -5.44 3.50 -17.95
C ILE A 179 -5.49 1.99 -18.21
N SER A 180 -4.46 1.44 -18.84
CA SER A 180 -4.32 -0.01 -19.09
C SER A 180 -4.28 -0.86 -17.83
N GLU A 181 -3.90 -0.31 -16.68
CA GLU A 181 -3.93 -1.01 -15.39
C GLU A 181 -5.31 -0.97 -14.71
N LYS A 182 -6.28 -0.20 -15.25
CA LYS A 182 -7.62 0.03 -14.67
C LYS A 182 -8.74 -0.74 -15.39
N TRP A 183 -8.37 -1.72 -16.19
CA TRP A 183 -9.32 -2.49 -17.03
C TRP A 183 -10.38 -3.25 -16.23
N ALA A 184 -10.07 -3.71 -15.02
CA ALA A 184 -10.99 -4.50 -14.19
C ALA A 184 -12.04 -3.66 -13.44
N GLY A 185 -11.90 -2.34 -13.44
CA GLY A 185 -12.80 -1.42 -12.76
C GLY A 185 -12.07 -0.16 -12.31
N LYS A 186 -12.83 0.82 -11.83
CA LYS A 186 -12.29 2.11 -11.35
C LYS A 186 -12.12 2.08 -9.83
N HIS A 187 -10.88 2.27 -9.38
CA HIS A 187 -10.58 2.59 -7.99
C HIS A 187 -9.94 3.99 -7.95
N PRO A 188 -10.39 4.90 -7.06
CA PRO A 188 -9.98 6.31 -7.11
C PRO A 188 -8.50 6.53 -6.86
N THR A 189 -7.89 5.69 -6.02
CA THR A 189 -6.50 5.83 -5.56
C THR A 189 -5.62 4.64 -5.93
N GLN A 190 -5.95 3.91 -7.02
CA GLN A 190 -5.14 2.77 -7.45
C GLN A 190 -3.67 3.16 -7.61
N LYS A 191 -2.77 2.44 -6.94
CA LYS A 191 -1.31 2.62 -7.09
C LYS A 191 -0.81 1.92 -8.37
N PRO A 192 0.22 2.48 -9.05
CA PRO A 192 0.80 1.87 -10.23
C PRO A 192 1.61 0.61 -9.89
N GLU A 193 1.56 -0.39 -10.77
CA GLU A 193 2.22 -1.67 -10.56
C GLU A 193 3.75 -1.56 -10.43
N TYR A 194 4.40 -0.69 -11.21
CA TYR A 194 5.86 -0.52 -11.14
C TYR A 194 6.37 -0.10 -9.77
N LEU A 195 5.54 0.65 -9.02
CA LEU A 195 5.88 1.11 -7.68
C LEU A 195 5.88 -0.07 -6.70
N LEU A 196 4.80 -0.89 -6.74
CA LEU A 196 4.68 -2.09 -5.90
C LEU A 196 5.73 -3.15 -6.29
N GLU A 197 6.08 -3.26 -7.57
CA GLU A 197 7.12 -4.17 -8.04
C GLU A 197 8.46 -3.86 -7.39
N ARG A 198 8.87 -2.59 -7.40
CA ARG A 198 10.11 -2.15 -6.73
C ARG A 198 10.08 -2.44 -5.24
N ILE A 199 9.00 -2.11 -4.55
CA ILE A 199 8.82 -2.34 -3.12
C ILE A 199 8.93 -3.84 -2.77
N ILE A 200 8.21 -4.69 -3.48
CA ILE A 200 8.16 -6.12 -3.22
C ILE A 200 9.51 -6.79 -3.53
N LEU A 201 10.15 -6.43 -4.65
CA LEU A 201 11.48 -6.93 -5.01
C LEU A 201 12.55 -6.50 -4.01
N ALA A 202 12.47 -5.28 -3.49
CA ALA A 202 13.42 -4.75 -2.52
C ALA A 202 13.35 -5.48 -1.18
N SER A 203 12.16 -5.85 -0.71
CA SER A 203 11.94 -6.20 0.70
C SER A 203 11.41 -7.60 0.97
N THR A 204 11.30 -8.46 -0.06
CA THR A 204 10.85 -9.86 0.10
C THR A 204 11.59 -10.82 -0.80
N GLU A 205 11.73 -12.06 -0.35
CA GLU A 205 12.17 -13.20 -1.17
C GLU A 205 10.99 -13.87 -1.86
N LYS A 206 11.26 -14.69 -2.90
CA LYS A 206 10.23 -15.56 -3.51
C LYS A 206 9.64 -16.49 -2.44
N GLY A 207 8.31 -16.68 -2.49
CA GLY A 207 7.58 -17.47 -1.50
C GLY A 207 7.26 -16.74 -0.19
N GLY A 208 7.79 -15.53 0.03
CA GLY A 208 7.45 -14.69 1.19
C GLY A 208 5.98 -14.26 1.20
N TYR A 209 5.44 -13.99 2.39
CA TYR A 209 4.07 -13.52 2.59
C TYR A 209 3.98 -12.00 2.57
N VAL A 210 3.16 -11.47 1.67
CA VAL A 210 2.82 -10.05 1.57
C VAL A 210 1.40 -9.84 2.07
N LEU A 211 1.20 -8.88 2.96
CA LEU A 211 -0.11 -8.44 3.44
C LEU A 211 -0.40 -7.02 2.97
N ASP A 212 -1.61 -6.79 2.47
CA ASP A 212 -2.15 -5.45 2.24
C ASP A 212 -3.45 -5.30 3.04
N PRO A 213 -3.44 -4.56 4.16
CA PRO A 213 -4.62 -4.38 5.02
C PRO A 213 -5.65 -3.39 4.46
N PHE A 214 -5.36 -2.74 3.33
CA PHE A 214 -6.23 -1.79 2.63
C PHE A 214 -6.15 -2.03 1.11
N VAL A 215 -6.49 -3.26 0.69
CA VAL A 215 -6.12 -3.81 -0.62
C VAL A 215 -6.71 -3.06 -1.81
N GLY A 216 -7.87 -2.41 -1.65
CA GLY A 216 -8.54 -1.68 -2.72
C GLY A 216 -8.63 -2.48 -4.02
N SER A 217 -8.05 -1.95 -5.10
CA SER A 217 -8.04 -2.61 -6.42
C SER A 217 -7.08 -3.80 -6.56
N GLY A 218 -6.37 -4.20 -5.51
CA GLY A 218 -5.52 -5.40 -5.50
C GLY A 218 -4.16 -5.27 -6.20
N THR A 219 -3.64 -4.07 -6.43
CA THR A 219 -2.36 -3.90 -7.13
C THR A 219 -1.22 -4.62 -6.41
N THR A 220 -1.17 -4.55 -5.08
CA THR A 220 -0.17 -5.27 -4.27
C THR A 220 -0.24 -6.79 -4.50
N GLY A 221 -1.46 -7.34 -4.54
CA GLY A 221 -1.68 -8.77 -4.75
C GLY A 221 -1.28 -9.25 -6.15
N VAL A 222 -1.65 -8.47 -7.18
CA VAL A 222 -1.28 -8.73 -8.58
C VAL A 222 0.23 -8.81 -8.73
N VAL A 223 0.94 -7.83 -8.20
CA VAL A 223 2.40 -7.78 -8.30
C VAL A 223 3.06 -8.86 -7.43
N ALA A 224 2.58 -9.06 -6.20
CA ALA A 224 3.09 -10.12 -5.33
C ALA A 224 2.98 -11.49 -5.98
N LYS A 225 1.83 -11.81 -6.57
CA LYS A 225 1.60 -13.06 -7.28
C LYS A 225 2.52 -13.22 -8.49
N ARG A 226 2.59 -12.22 -9.35
CA ARG A 226 3.48 -12.22 -10.52
C ARG A 226 4.94 -12.44 -10.17
N LEU A 227 5.36 -11.95 -9.03
CA LEU A 227 6.73 -12.11 -8.52
C LEU A 227 6.93 -13.39 -7.69
N GLY A 228 5.94 -14.28 -7.59
CA GLY A 228 6.02 -15.55 -6.87
C GLY A 228 5.97 -15.42 -5.34
N ARG A 229 5.30 -14.39 -4.82
CA ARG A 229 5.02 -14.21 -3.40
C ARG A 229 3.62 -14.72 -3.07
N LYS A 230 3.40 -15.06 -1.80
CA LYS A 230 2.07 -15.37 -1.25
C LYS A 230 1.42 -14.06 -0.80
N PHE A 231 0.11 -13.97 -0.93
CA PHE A 231 -0.60 -12.71 -0.71
C PHE A 231 -1.84 -12.86 0.16
N VAL A 232 -2.03 -11.88 1.05
CA VAL A 232 -3.27 -11.67 1.79
C VAL A 232 -3.69 -10.21 1.63
N GLY A 233 -4.91 -9.96 1.16
CA GLY A 233 -5.49 -8.63 1.05
C GLY A 233 -6.77 -8.53 1.87
N ILE A 234 -7.01 -7.37 2.48
CA ILE A 234 -8.20 -7.08 3.28
C ILE A 234 -8.87 -5.83 2.73
N ASP A 235 -10.17 -5.88 2.56
CA ASP A 235 -11.01 -4.68 2.33
C ASP A 235 -12.39 -4.91 2.92
N PHE A 236 -13.06 -3.83 3.31
CA PHE A 236 -14.43 -3.90 3.81
C PHE A 236 -15.46 -3.69 2.69
N LYS A 237 -15.02 -3.28 1.48
CA LYS A 237 -15.89 -3.07 0.32
C LYS A 237 -15.78 -4.23 -0.66
N GLU A 238 -16.87 -4.94 -0.82
CA GLU A 238 -16.98 -6.07 -1.75
C GLU A 238 -16.68 -5.63 -3.20
N GLU A 239 -17.13 -4.45 -3.61
CA GLU A 239 -16.88 -3.89 -4.95
C GLU A 239 -15.38 -3.76 -5.28
N TYR A 240 -14.54 -3.44 -4.28
CA TYR A 240 -13.08 -3.35 -4.46
C TYR A 240 -12.45 -4.74 -4.49
N LEU A 241 -12.94 -5.67 -3.67
CA LEU A 241 -12.49 -7.05 -3.71
C LEU A 241 -12.84 -7.74 -5.03
N ASP A 242 -13.96 -7.37 -5.67
CA ASP A 242 -14.31 -7.85 -7.01
C ASP A 242 -13.30 -7.39 -8.07
N ILE A 243 -12.86 -6.13 -7.99
CA ILE A 243 -11.80 -5.61 -8.88
C ILE A 243 -10.50 -6.38 -8.63
N ALA A 244 -10.10 -6.51 -7.36
CA ALA A 244 -8.89 -7.21 -6.96
C ALA A 244 -8.91 -8.68 -7.40
N LYS A 245 -10.02 -9.38 -7.21
CA LYS A 245 -10.23 -10.77 -7.64
C LYS A 245 -10.04 -10.92 -9.16
N ARG A 246 -10.75 -10.12 -9.95
CA ARG A 246 -10.63 -10.16 -11.43
C ARG A 246 -9.19 -9.97 -11.89
N ARG A 247 -8.47 -9.03 -11.30
CA ARG A 247 -7.06 -8.77 -11.63
C ARG A 247 -6.16 -9.93 -11.23
N LEU A 248 -6.35 -10.52 -10.05
CA LEU A 248 -5.60 -11.68 -9.58
C LEU A 248 -5.85 -12.92 -10.46
N GLU A 249 -7.09 -13.18 -10.87
CA GLU A 249 -7.43 -14.33 -11.70
C GLU A 249 -6.71 -14.33 -13.05
N VAL A 250 -6.54 -13.17 -13.68
CA VAL A 250 -5.77 -13.05 -14.93
C VAL A 250 -4.32 -13.45 -14.71
N VAL A 251 -3.66 -12.97 -13.65
CA VAL A 251 -2.26 -13.32 -13.36
C VAL A 251 -2.12 -14.81 -13.06
N ILE A 252 -3.04 -15.36 -12.27
CA ILE A 252 -3.03 -16.78 -11.89
C ILE A 252 -3.23 -17.70 -13.12
N ASN A 253 -4.09 -17.32 -14.04
CA ASN A 253 -4.37 -18.11 -15.23
C ASN A 253 -3.19 -18.04 -16.23
N ASN A 254 -2.62 -16.87 -16.45
CA ASN A 254 -1.44 -16.71 -17.33
C ASN A 254 -0.22 -17.53 -16.84
N GLU A 255 -0.03 -17.68 -15.52
CA GLU A 255 1.03 -18.55 -14.99
C GLU A 255 0.82 -20.04 -15.26
N LYS A 256 -0.43 -20.48 -15.47
CA LYS A 256 -0.75 -21.88 -15.78
C LYS A 256 -0.55 -22.20 -17.27
N GLU A 257 -0.75 -21.23 -18.13
CA GLU A 257 -0.54 -21.39 -19.58
C GLU A 257 0.95 -21.38 -19.97
N THR A 258 1.82 -20.85 -19.08
CA THR A 258 3.28 -20.77 -19.31
C THR A 258 4.07 -21.93 -18.69
N LYS A 259 3.41 -22.84 -17.98
CA LYS A 259 3.97 -24.08 -17.39
C LYS A 259 3.57 -25.31 -18.18
#